data_bec1c2c509d37a73d40f48dc6e3fc2f8
#
_entry.id   bec1c2c509d37a73d40f48dc6e3fc2f8
#
_cell.length_a   1.000
_cell.length_b   1.000
_cell.length_c   1.000
_cell.angle_alpha   90.00
_cell.angle_beta   90.00
_cell.angle_gamma   90.00
#
_symmetry.space_group_name_H-M   'P 1'
#
loop_
_entity.id
_entity.type
_entity.pdbx_description
1 polymer ?
#
loop_
_entity_poly.entity_id
_entity_poly.type
_entity_poly.pdbx_seq_one_letter_code
_entity_poly.pdbx_strand_id
1 'polypeptide(L)'
;MNKILLLTLILIFQISYAEKNHDSHSNEGNHDMSKDKKIDGSKYKLNTKRYADFIKDLSEVQIAIVDVKGMVCDFCARGIAKTFYKDGAVVKVDVDLENGKVFIAYSKSVKIDFEDIKDKITQNGQTATSMQIKKL
;
A
#
# COMPACT_ATOMS: atom_id res chain seq x y z
N MET A 1 9.06 -57.91 -14.98
CA MET A 1 9.53 -56.81 -14.10
C MET A 1 9.11 -57.16 -12.69
N ASN A 2 10.09 -57.36 -11.83
CA ASN A 2 9.88 -57.94 -10.50
C ASN A 2 9.21 -56.91 -9.56
N LYS A 3 8.12 -57.35 -8.90
CA LYS A 3 7.42 -56.58 -7.86
C LYS A 3 8.35 -56.14 -6.72
N ILE A 4 9.47 -56.78 -6.55
CA ILE A 4 10.53 -56.46 -5.57
C ILE A 4 11.27 -55.17 -5.94
N LEU A 5 11.47 -54.89 -7.25
CA LEU A 5 12.15 -53.66 -7.71
C LEU A 5 11.30 -52.42 -7.50
N LEU A 6 9.99 -52.55 -7.53
CA LEU A 6 9.03 -51.47 -7.33
C LEU A 6 8.90 -51.07 -5.85
N LEU A 7 9.03 -52.06 -4.96
CA LEU A 7 9.01 -51.84 -3.50
C LEU A 7 10.27 -51.15 -2.99
N THR A 8 11.44 -51.45 -3.60
CA THR A 8 12.69 -50.75 -3.21
C THR A 8 12.74 -49.31 -3.66
N LEU A 9 12.07 -48.97 -4.77
CA LEU A 9 12.00 -47.60 -5.26
C LEU A 9 11.13 -46.70 -4.39
N ILE A 10 10.08 -47.27 -3.78
CA ILE A 10 9.18 -46.53 -2.87
C ILE A 10 9.85 -46.25 -1.52
N LEU A 11 10.75 -47.15 -1.07
CA LEU A 11 11.43 -46.98 0.21
C LEU A 11 12.50 -45.88 0.20
N ILE A 12 13.06 -45.55 -0.97
CA ILE A 12 14.11 -44.51 -1.09
C ILE A 12 13.51 -43.09 -1.10
N PHE A 13 12.20 -42.97 -1.41
CA PHE A 13 11.55 -41.67 -1.47
C PHE A 13 11.06 -41.11 -0.12
N GLN A 14 11.13 -41.92 0.94
CA GLN A 14 10.66 -41.55 2.29
C GLN A 14 11.73 -40.89 3.17
N ILE A 15 12.98 -40.77 2.73
CA ILE A 15 14.08 -40.29 3.58
C ILE A 15 14.42 -38.82 3.38
N SER A 16 13.71 -38.14 2.48
CA SER A 16 14.02 -36.73 2.16
C SER A 16 13.13 -35.68 2.85
N TYR A 17 12.33 -36.06 3.84
CA TYR A 17 11.57 -35.14 4.66
C TYR A 17 12.05 -35.16 6.10
N ALA A 18 13.36 -34.99 6.29
CA ALA A 18 13.93 -34.73 7.60
C ALA A 18 14.37 -33.26 7.68
N GLU A 19 13.61 -32.52 8.41
CA GLU A 19 14.07 -31.51 9.38
C GLU A 19 14.92 -30.36 8.87
N LYS A 20 14.26 -29.29 8.46
CA LYS A 20 14.84 -27.97 8.61
C LYS A 20 14.36 -27.40 9.94
N ASN A 21 15.14 -27.63 10.99
CA ASN A 21 15.00 -26.92 12.25
C ASN A 21 15.08 -25.42 11.97
N HIS A 22 13.98 -24.75 12.22
CA HIS A 22 13.91 -23.31 12.28
C HIS A 22 14.52 -22.90 13.62
N ASP A 23 15.78 -22.49 13.59
CA ASP A 23 16.38 -21.80 14.72
C ASP A 23 15.59 -20.52 14.99
N SER A 24 14.94 -20.55 16.13
CA SER A 24 14.28 -19.40 16.74
C SER A 24 15.35 -18.36 17.06
N HIS A 25 15.57 -17.41 16.16
CA HIS A 25 16.12 -16.13 16.56
C HIS A 25 15.02 -15.36 17.26
N SER A 26 14.98 -15.50 18.57
CA SER A 26 14.37 -14.56 19.49
C SER A 26 15.12 -13.24 19.38
N ASN A 27 14.74 -12.43 18.39
CA ASN A 27 15.02 -11.02 18.44
C ASN A 27 13.94 -10.41 19.33
N GLU A 28 14.24 -10.25 20.59
CA GLU A 28 13.55 -9.36 21.48
C GLU A 28 13.75 -7.92 20.98
N GLY A 29 13.13 -7.62 19.83
CA GLY A 29 12.83 -6.27 19.44
C GLY A 29 11.72 -5.79 20.36
N ASN A 30 12.09 -4.94 21.29
CA ASN A 30 11.21 -4.14 22.09
C ASN A 30 10.18 -3.48 21.16
N HIS A 31 9.04 -4.15 20.93
CA HIS A 31 7.86 -3.54 20.39
C HIS A 31 7.32 -2.64 21.49
N ASP A 32 7.90 -1.43 21.55
CA ASP A 32 7.22 -0.31 22.14
C ASP A 32 5.84 -0.25 21.45
N MET A 33 4.81 -0.69 22.16
CA MET A 33 3.42 -0.45 21.82
C MET A 33 3.17 1.05 22.00
N SER A 34 3.89 1.86 21.20
CA SER A 34 3.55 3.26 21.04
C SER A 34 2.20 3.29 20.34
N LYS A 35 1.16 3.50 21.17
CA LYS A 35 -0.20 3.97 20.83
C LYS A 35 -0.34 4.21 19.34
N ASP A 36 -1.15 3.40 18.66
CA ASP A 36 -1.57 3.60 17.26
C ASP A 36 -1.98 5.05 17.05
N LYS A 37 -1.00 5.90 16.76
CA LYS A 37 -1.21 7.32 16.54
C LYS A 37 -1.85 7.47 15.18
N LYS A 38 -3.18 7.50 15.16
CA LYS A 38 -3.93 7.79 13.94
C LYS A 38 -3.45 9.13 13.37
N ILE A 39 -2.79 9.07 12.23
CA ILE A 39 -2.31 10.25 11.53
C ILE A 39 -3.51 11.05 11.00
N ASP A 40 -3.44 12.37 11.16
CA ASP A 40 -4.39 13.33 10.60
C ASP A 40 -3.64 14.23 9.62
N GLY A 41 -3.84 13.99 8.33
CA GLY A 41 -3.11 14.67 7.27
C GLY A 41 -3.29 16.19 7.24
N SER A 42 -4.41 16.72 7.76
CA SER A 42 -4.64 18.15 7.82
C SER A 42 -3.65 18.89 8.73
N LYS A 43 -3.01 18.18 9.65
CA LYS A 43 -2.04 18.74 10.60
C LYS A 43 -0.59 18.71 10.10
N TYR A 44 -0.32 18.07 8.99
CA TYR A 44 1.02 17.89 8.45
C TYR A 44 1.18 18.65 7.13
N LYS A 45 2.35 19.23 6.93
CA LYS A 45 2.72 19.87 5.66
C LYS A 45 2.97 18.82 4.58
N LEU A 46 2.83 19.24 3.33
CA LEU A 46 3.21 18.46 2.17
C LEU A 46 4.72 18.15 2.21
N ASN A 47 5.09 16.89 2.10
CA ASN A 47 6.48 16.49 1.88
C ASN A 47 6.86 16.85 0.43
N THR A 48 7.53 17.96 0.26
CA THR A 48 7.87 18.52 -1.06
C THR A 48 8.80 17.63 -1.86
N LYS A 49 9.74 16.93 -1.18
CA LYS A 49 10.64 15.97 -1.85
C LYS A 49 9.85 14.78 -2.39
N ARG A 50 9.02 14.15 -1.55
CA ARG A 50 8.17 13.02 -1.97
C ARG A 50 7.21 13.41 -3.10
N TYR A 51 6.63 14.60 -3.02
CA TYR A 51 5.78 15.12 -4.07
C TYR A 51 6.54 15.34 -5.38
N ALA A 52 7.76 15.91 -5.34
CA ALA A 52 8.60 16.08 -6.51
C ALA A 52 8.99 14.74 -7.15
N ASP A 53 9.34 13.74 -6.34
CA ASP A 53 9.63 12.38 -6.81
C ASP A 53 8.38 11.72 -7.43
N PHE A 54 7.19 12.00 -6.88
CA PHE A 54 5.93 11.49 -7.41
C PHE A 54 5.61 12.01 -8.80
N ILE A 55 5.84 13.31 -9.05
CA ILE A 55 5.47 13.97 -10.32
C ILE A 55 6.56 13.90 -11.40
N LYS A 56 7.78 13.46 -11.07
CA LYS A 56 8.97 13.54 -11.91
C LYS A 56 8.78 13.03 -13.34
N ASP A 57 8.04 11.94 -13.51
CA ASP A 57 7.84 11.28 -14.80
C ASP A 57 6.40 11.45 -15.34
N LEU A 58 5.66 12.42 -14.81
CA LEU A 58 4.28 12.69 -15.17
C LEU A 58 4.18 13.94 -16.06
N SER A 59 3.36 13.86 -17.08
CA SER A 59 2.97 14.99 -17.95
C SER A 59 1.50 14.85 -18.33
N GLU A 60 0.85 15.96 -18.66
CA GLU A 60 -0.54 15.99 -19.11
C GLU A 60 -1.51 15.33 -18.10
N VAL A 61 -1.30 15.55 -16.81
CA VAL A 61 -2.11 14.99 -15.71
C VAL A 61 -2.60 16.08 -14.76
N GLN A 62 -3.62 15.73 -13.98
CA GLN A 62 -4.06 16.49 -12.83
C GLN A 62 -3.72 15.69 -11.56
N ILE A 63 -3.17 16.35 -10.57
CA ILE A 63 -2.80 15.73 -9.30
C ILE A 63 -3.79 16.15 -8.22
N ALA A 64 -4.52 15.20 -7.66
CA ALA A 64 -5.25 15.40 -6.42
C ALA A 64 -4.31 15.12 -5.24
N ILE A 65 -4.14 16.09 -4.37
CA ILE A 65 -3.43 15.97 -3.09
C ILE A 65 -4.49 15.95 -2.02
N VAL A 66 -4.66 14.80 -1.37
CA VAL A 66 -5.75 14.54 -0.41
C VAL A 66 -5.18 14.42 0.99
N ASP A 67 -5.74 15.18 1.93
CA ASP A 67 -5.47 15.02 3.36
C ASP A 67 -6.34 13.90 3.90
N VAL A 68 -5.72 12.92 4.56
CA VAL A 68 -6.41 11.74 5.06
C VAL A 68 -6.15 11.55 6.55
N LYS A 69 -7.22 11.24 7.27
CA LYS A 69 -7.21 10.93 8.69
C LYS A 69 -7.47 9.44 8.93
N GLY A 70 -6.77 8.87 9.90
CA GLY A 70 -6.96 7.49 10.31
C GLY A 70 -5.99 6.50 9.65
N MET A 71 -4.97 6.98 8.95
CA MET A 71 -3.89 6.10 8.45
C MET A 71 -2.99 5.67 9.59
N VAL A 72 -2.77 4.36 9.71
CA VAL A 72 -2.00 3.78 10.83
C VAL A 72 -0.94 2.79 10.36
N CYS A 73 -1.07 2.19 9.16
CA CYS A 73 -0.17 1.14 8.72
C CYS A 73 -0.07 1.04 7.19
N ASP A 74 0.97 0.35 6.75
CA ASP A 74 1.25 0.09 5.33
C ASP A 74 0.10 -0.67 4.62
N PHE A 75 -0.62 -1.50 5.35
CA PHE A 75 -1.77 -2.23 4.81
C PHE A 75 -2.88 -1.28 4.34
N CYS A 76 -3.13 -0.21 5.11
CA CYS A 76 -4.09 0.84 4.74
C CYS A 76 -3.66 1.54 3.44
N ALA A 77 -2.37 1.88 3.32
CA ALA A 77 -1.81 2.50 2.13
C ALA A 77 -2.01 1.65 0.87
N ARG A 78 -1.73 0.35 0.97
CA ARG A 78 -1.93 -0.60 -0.13
C ARG A 78 -3.40 -0.74 -0.50
N GLY A 79 -4.29 -0.76 0.49
CA GLY A 79 -5.74 -0.81 0.26
C GLY A 79 -6.23 0.41 -0.53
N ILE A 80 -5.84 1.61 -0.11
CA ILE A 80 -6.15 2.87 -0.80
C ILE A 80 -5.61 2.81 -2.24
N ALA A 81 -4.32 2.55 -2.43
CA ALA A 81 -3.72 2.49 -3.76
C ALA A 81 -4.44 1.50 -4.68
N LYS A 82 -4.72 0.28 -4.18
CA LYS A 82 -5.45 -0.75 -4.92
C LYS A 82 -6.86 -0.29 -5.32
N THR A 83 -7.55 0.45 -4.46
CA THR A 83 -8.88 0.97 -4.75
C THR A 83 -8.84 1.98 -5.89
N PHE A 84 -7.89 2.91 -5.88
CA PHE A 84 -7.75 3.90 -6.94
C PHE A 84 -7.27 3.32 -8.27
N TYR A 85 -6.37 2.34 -8.27
CA TYR A 85 -5.92 1.68 -9.51
C TYR A 85 -6.99 0.87 -10.25
N LYS A 86 -8.17 0.65 -9.63
CA LYS A 86 -9.33 0.08 -10.36
C LYS A 86 -9.99 1.10 -11.30
N ASP A 87 -9.73 2.38 -11.11
CA ASP A 87 -10.24 3.45 -11.94
C ASP A 87 -9.27 3.68 -13.11
N GLY A 88 -9.73 3.41 -14.32
CA GLY A 88 -8.91 3.55 -15.53
C GLY A 88 -8.45 4.98 -15.85
N ALA A 89 -9.02 5.98 -15.18
CA ALA A 89 -8.60 7.38 -15.27
C ALA A 89 -7.40 7.72 -14.38
N VAL A 90 -7.05 6.83 -13.44
CA VAL A 90 -5.92 6.99 -12.53
C VAL A 90 -4.63 6.49 -13.16
N VAL A 91 -3.65 7.37 -13.24
CA VAL A 91 -2.32 7.11 -13.83
C VAL A 91 -1.33 6.63 -12.77
N LYS A 92 -1.33 7.26 -11.60
CA LYS A 92 -0.39 6.95 -10.52
C LYS A 92 -0.99 7.29 -9.16
N VAL A 93 -0.66 6.51 -8.14
CA VAL A 93 -1.06 6.76 -6.75
C VAL A 93 0.16 6.60 -5.86
N ASP A 94 0.30 7.50 -4.87
CA ASP A 94 1.25 7.36 -3.78
C ASP A 94 0.59 7.73 -2.45
N VAL A 95 0.91 7.00 -1.39
CA VAL A 95 0.36 7.21 -0.05
C VAL A 95 1.48 7.52 0.93
N ASP A 96 1.50 8.75 1.41
CA ASP A 96 2.42 9.22 2.44
C ASP A 96 1.81 8.97 3.83
N LEU A 97 2.16 7.84 4.42
CA LEU A 97 1.66 7.43 5.75
C LEU A 97 2.13 8.37 6.85
N GLU A 98 3.34 8.90 6.75
CA GLU A 98 3.93 9.74 7.80
C GLU A 98 3.20 11.08 7.92
N ASN A 99 2.77 11.63 6.79
CA ASN A 99 2.13 12.95 6.72
C ASN A 99 0.63 12.86 6.44
N GLY A 100 0.06 11.67 6.32
CA GLY A 100 -1.37 11.49 6.07
C GLY A 100 -1.83 12.06 4.73
N LYS A 101 -1.04 11.94 3.68
CA LYS A 101 -1.36 12.46 2.34
C LYS A 101 -1.54 11.33 1.35
N VAL A 102 -2.46 11.50 0.42
CA VAL A 102 -2.60 10.64 -0.76
C VAL A 102 -2.45 11.50 -2.00
N PHE A 103 -1.52 11.12 -2.88
CA PHE A 103 -1.31 11.74 -4.18
C PHE A 103 -1.92 10.85 -5.25
N ILE A 104 -2.82 11.41 -6.05
CA ILE A 104 -3.49 10.69 -7.12
C ILE A 104 -3.33 11.48 -8.41
N ALA A 105 -2.64 10.90 -9.39
CA ALA A 105 -2.53 11.47 -10.73
C ALA A 105 -3.67 10.92 -11.59
N TYR A 106 -4.46 11.83 -12.13
CA TYR A 106 -5.53 11.55 -13.09
C TYR A 106 -5.15 12.05 -14.47
N SER A 107 -5.68 11.40 -15.50
CA SER A 107 -5.60 11.92 -16.87
C SER A 107 -6.17 13.35 -16.95
N LYS A 108 -5.56 14.20 -17.77
CA LYS A 108 -5.88 15.64 -17.87
C LYS A 108 -7.35 15.96 -18.15
N SER A 109 -8.04 15.09 -18.91
CA SER A 109 -9.42 15.28 -19.34
C SER A 109 -10.47 14.88 -18.31
N VAL A 110 -10.07 14.28 -17.20
CA VAL A 110 -10.99 13.75 -16.17
C VAL A 110 -11.43 14.86 -15.24
N LYS A 111 -12.73 14.91 -14.96
CA LYS A 111 -13.26 15.76 -13.89
C LYS A 111 -13.04 15.05 -12.56
N ILE A 112 -12.17 15.60 -11.71
CA ILE A 112 -11.92 15.08 -10.37
C ILE A 112 -13.06 15.50 -9.46
N ASP A 113 -13.69 14.53 -8.78
CA ASP A 113 -14.73 14.75 -7.79
C ASP A 113 -14.22 14.35 -6.40
N PHE A 114 -14.37 15.27 -5.45
CA PHE A 114 -13.93 15.03 -4.09
C PHE A 114 -14.81 14.02 -3.34
N GLU A 115 -16.10 13.97 -3.62
CA GLU A 115 -17.00 13.01 -2.98
C GLU A 115 -16.69 11.58 -3.42
N ASP A 116 -16.39 11.35 -4.70
CA ASP A 116 -15.92 10.03 -5.19
C ASP A 116 -14.60 9.62 -4.51
N ILE A 117 -13.66 10.55 -4.35
CA ILE A 117 -12.41 10.28 -3.63
C ILE A 117 -12.66 9.96 -2.16
N LYS A 118 -13.57 10.68 -1.48
CA LYS A 118 -13.97 10.42 -0.10
C LYS A 118 -14.55 9.02 0.05
N ASP A 119 -15.43 8.62 -0.84
CA ASP A 119 -16.06 7.29 -0.82
C ASP A 119 -15.01 6.19 -0.99
N LYS A 120 -14.10 6.32 -1.95
CA LYS A 120 -13.00 5.38 -2.17
C LYS A 120 -12.07 5.25 -0.95
N ILE A 121 -11.78 6.35 -0.27
CA ILE A 121 -10.95 6.36 0.94
C ILE A 121 -11.71 5.75 2.12
N THR A 122 -13.00 6.07 2.26
CA THR A 122 -13.86 5.55 3.33
C THR A 122 -14.04 4.02 3.24
N GLN A 123 -14.11 3.46 2.04
CA GLN A 123 -14.15 2.01 1.82
C GLN A 123 -12.92 1.29 2.38
N ASN A 124 -11.81 1.99 2.60
CA ASN A 124 -10.60 1.47 3.22
C ASN A 124 -10.49 1.80 4.73
N GLY A 125 -11.55 2.35 5.33
CA GLY A 125 -11.63 2.65 6.76
C GLY A 125 -10.95 3.97 7.19
N GLN A 126 -10.57 4.83 6.23
CA GLN A 126 -9.97 6.15 6.48
C GLN A 126 -10.94 7.27 6.11
N THR A 127 -10.59 8.51 6.44
CA THR A 127 -11.42 9.68 6.16
C THR A 127 -10.61 10.73 5.37
N ALA A 128 -11.05 11.07 4.16
CA ALA A 128 -10.53 12.23 3.44
C ALA A 128 -11.11 13.52 4.03
N THR A 129 -10.25 14.46 4.38
CA THR A 129 -10.66 15.71 5.06
C THR A 129 -10.59 16.93 4.15
N SER A 130 -9.65 16.97 3.23
CA SER A 130 -9.50 18.05 2.25
C SER A 130 -8.81 17.56 0.99
N MET A 131 -8.93 18.33 -0.09
CA MET A 131 -8.27 18.05 -1.36
C MET A 131 -7.78 19.35 -2.02
N GLN A 132 -6.61 19.28 -2.63
CA GLN A 132 -6.08 20.29 -3.54
C GLN A 132 -5.81 19.67 -4.89
N ILE A 133 -6.07 20.40 -5.97
CA ILE A 133 -5.79 19.93 -7.33
C ILE A 133 -4.66 20.79 -7.92
N LYS A 134 -3.64 20.14 -8.49
CA LYS A 134 -2.58 20.75 -9.29
C LYS A 134 -2.60 20.19 -10.69
N LYS A 135 -2.39 21.02 -11.70
CA LYS A 135 -2.27 20.63 -13.11
C LYS A 135 -0.80 20.67 -13.51
N LEU A 136 -0.36 19.62 -14.22
CA LEU A 136 0.95 19.50 -14.84
C LEU A 136 0.83 19.54 -16.36
#